data_ce616e697fe585536bf6b38b4acb6866
#
_entry.id   ce616e697fe585536bf6b38b4acb6866
#
_cell.length_a   1.000
_cell.length_b   1.000
_cell.length_c   1.000
_cell.angle_alpha   90.00
_cell.angle_beta   90.00
_cell.angle_gamma   90.00
#
_symmetry.space_group_name_H-M   'P 1'
#
loop_
_entity.id
_entity.type
_entity.pdbx_description
1 polymer ?
#
loop_
_entity_poly.entity_id
_entity_poly.type
_entity_poly.pdbx_seq_one_letter_code
_entity_poly.pdbx_strand_id
1 'polypeptide(L)'
;MMQFLIAAPSSGSGKTTVACAVLAALKKRGADPCAFKSGPDYIDPMFHRSALQVDSHNLDLFLSNRDMVRAIFARYAAGHGAAVCEGAMGFYDGQGLTTRASAWELADTLGLPVLLVVQPKGASVTLAAQIQGLVNFRKNSHVSGILLNDCSEKLYKMLKALLERETGLPVLGYLPHLPQAAVESRHLGLKTADEIADLQEKIALLADALVLDWQRLAVLTEKPAPEALPGAAAPTSVRIAVAKDEAFCFTYAETLDALRDAGAELVLFSPVQDAVLPENIGGLYLPGGYPELYAKTLSENKTMLASIRQAVQAGLPTTAECGGFLYLGRSLEDADGKAWPMADVLPGDGIRVGRLVRFGYAEMTAKADSMLFCAGETLPIHEFHHWDSTANGTAFTACKSEKMQWECGFANENFYAGFPHLYWAGTPLPGRFVRAAERYSKTKG
;
A
#
# COMPACT_ATOMS: atom_id res chain seq x y z
N MET A 1 -4.29 -20.15 14.42
CA MET A 1 -3.46 -19.70 13.29
C MET A 1 -2.32 -18.83 13.81
N MET A 2 -1.17 -18.81 13.15
CA MET A 2 -0.07 -17.90 13.50
C MET A 2 -0.44 -16.46 13.09
N GLN A 3 -0.27 -15.50 14.02
CA GLN A 3 -0.53 -14.07 13.75
C GLN A 3 0.56 -13.25 14.43
N PHE A 4 1.32 -12.48 13.68
CA PHE A 4 2.42 -11.68 14.23
C PHE A 4 2.82 -10.52 13.33
N LEU A 5 3.52 -9.57 13.93
CA LEU A 5 4.06 -8.43 13.23
C LEU A 5 5.61 -8.51 13.21
N ILE A 6 6.20 -8.28 12.04
CA ILE A 6 7.65 -8.14 11.85
C ILE A 6 8.01 -6.67 11.95
N ALA A 7 8.82 -6.31 12.94
CA ALA A 7 9.30 -4.95 13.16
C ALA A 7 10.82 -4.89 13.24
N ALA A 8 11.39 -3.70 13.18
CA ALA A 8 12.82 -3.48 13.32
C ALA A 8 13.12 -2.11 13.96
N PRO A 9 14.34 -1.87 14.48
CA PRO A 9 14.71 -0.59 15.08
C PRO A 9 14.62 0.60 14.12
N SER A 10 14.85 0.38 12.82
CA SER A 10 14.89 1.45 11.81
C SER A 10 14.57 0.94 10.41
N SER A 11 14.40 1.88 9.47
CA SER A 11 14.41 1.57 8.04
C SER A 11 15.77 0.98 7.64
N GLY A 12 15.77 0.11 6.62
CA GLY A 12 17.01 -0.54 6.15
C GLY A 12 17.51 -1.71 7.01
N SER A 13 16.80 -2.10 8.08
CA SER A 13 17.16 -3.26 8.93
C SER A 13 16.79 -4.63 8.30
N GLY A 14 16.25 -4.64 7.09
CA GLY A 14 15.90 -5.86 6.35
C GLY A 14 14.53 -6.46 6.68
N LYS A 15 13.58 -5.67 7.18
CA LYS A 15 12.20 -6.12 7.44
C LYS A 15 11.57 -6.80 6.24
N THR A 16 11.57 -6.13 5.09
CA THR A 16 10.97 -6.63 3.84
C THR A 16 11.63 -7.93 3.39
N THR A 17 12.97 -8.02 3.44
CA THR A 17 13.70 -9.25 3.12
C THR A 17 13.29 -10.40 4.03
N VAL A 18 13.21 -10.14 5.34
CA VAL A 18 12.79 -11.15 6.32
C VAL A 18 11.31 -11.51 6.15
N ALA A 19 10.43 -10.53 5.90
CA ALA A 19 9.00 -10.79 5.66
C ALA A 19 8.81 -11.69 4.43
N CYS A 20 9.50 -11.40 3.33
CA CYS A 20 9.47 -12.24 2.13
C CYS A 20 10.01 -13.66 2.39
N ALA A 21 11.12 -13.77 3.11
CA ALA A 21 11.69 -15.07 3.49
C ALA A 21 10.72 -15.90 4.34
N VAL A 22 10.07 -15.27 5.32
CA VAL A 22 9.10 -15.91 6.22
C VAL A 22 7.84 -16.33 5.46
N LEU A 23 7.27 -15.44 4.64
CA LEU A 23 6.07 -15.74 3.83
C LEU A 23 6.32 -16.90 2.86
N ALA A 24 7.46 -16.87 2.15
CA ALA A 24 7.84 -17.95 1.24
C ALA A 24 8.10 -19.27 1.97
N ALA A 25 8.76 -19.22 3.14
CA ALA A 25 9.00 -20.41 3.95
C ALA A 25 7.70 -20.99 4.53
N LEU A 26 6.75 -20.16 4.95
CA LEU A 26 5.42 -20.60 5.39
C LEU A 26 4.68 -21.30 4.25
N LYS A 27 4.67 -20.70 3.06
CA LYS A 27 4.06 -21.28 1.86
C LYS A 27 4.70 -22.62 1.50
N LYS A 28 6.04 -22.72 1.51
CA LYS A 28 6.79 -23.96 1.26
C LYS A 28 6.48 -25.07 2.28
N ARG A 29 6.08 -24.70 3.49
CA ARG A 29 5.68 -25.61 4.57
C ARG A 29 4.20 -26.03 4.49
N GLY A 30 3.48 -25.61 3.45
CA GLY A 30 2.06 -25.92 3.25
C GLY A 30 1.12 -25.06 4.11
N ALA A 31 1.61 -24.03 4.78
CA ALA A 31 0.75 -23.01 5.35
C ALA A 31 0.23 -22.11 4.21
N ASP A 32 -1.00 -21.62 4.38
CA ASP A 32 -1.58 -20.62 3.50
C ASP A 32 -1.47 -19.25 4.18
N PRO A 33 -0.37 -18.49 3.96
CA PRO A 33 -0.18 -17.20 4.60
C PRO A 33 -0.90 -16.09 3.86
N CYS A 34 -1.45 -15.11 4.60
CA CYS A 34 -1.76 -13.78 4.09
C CYS A 34 -0.78 -12.76 4.68
N ALA A 35 -0.55 -11.67 3.95
CA ALA A 35 0.36 -10.61 4.32
C ALA A 35 -0.38 -9.30 4.56
N PHE A 36 0.17 -8.48 5.47
CA PHE A 36 -0.31 -7.12 5.71
C PHE A 36 0.88 -6.18 5.75
N LYS A 37 0.74 -5.02 5.13
CA LYS A 37 1.72 -3.94 5.20
C LYS A 37 1.20 -2.80 6.06
N SER A 38 1.99 -2.38 7.05
CA SER A 38 1.70 -1.17 7.82
C SER A 38 1.92 0.06 6.94
N GLY A 39 0.95 0.98 6.96
CA GLY A 39 1.05 2.23 6.22
C GLY A 39 0.54 2.18 4.76
N PRO A 40 0.71 3.30 4.02
CA PRO A 40 0.08 3.52 2.71
C PRO A 40 0.93 3.01 1.54
N ASP A 41 1.68 1.94 1.74
CA ASP A 41 2.61 1.37 0.76
C ASP A 41 1.86 0.57 -0.30
N TYR A 42 2.04 0.90 -1.57
CA TYR A 42 1.51 0.13 -2.69
C TYR A 42 2.46 -0.97 -3.16
N ILE A 43 3.77 -0.74 -3.02
CA ILE A 43 4.82 -1.55 -3.64
C ILE A 43 4.93 -2.92 -2.99
N ASP A 44 5.08 -2.96 -1.65
CA ASP A 44 5.24 -4.22 -0.93
C ASP A 44 4.01 -5.16 -1.08
N PRO A 45 2.74 -4.69 -0.96
CA PRO A 45 1.59 -5.53 -1.24
C PRO A 45 1.50 -6.03 -2.68
N MET A 46 1.85 -5.21 -3.67
CA MET A 46 1.92 -5.65 -5.07
C MET A 46 2.97 -6.72 -5.26
N PHE A 47 4.14 -6.56 -4.65
CA PHE A 47 5.21 -7.53 -4.66
C PHE A 47 4.79 -8.87 -4.03
N HIS A 48 4.16 -8.84 -2.85
CA HIS A 48 3.65 -10.06 -2.21
C HIS A 48 2.68 -10.81 -3.12
N ARG A 49 1.78 -10.10 -3.81
CA ARG A 49 0.82 -10.72 -4.74
C ARG A 49 1.48 -11.26 -6.00
N SER A 50 2.38 -10.50 -6.63
CA SER A 50 2.98 -10.88 -7.92
C SER A 50 4.10 -11.92 -7.78
N ALA A 51 5.06 -11.70 -6.89
CA ALA A 51 6.24 -12.55 -6.75
C ALA A 51 6.02 -13.74 -5.80
N LEU A 52 5.35 -13.51 -4.66
CA LEU A 52 5.09 -14.56 -3.68
C LEU A 52 3.76 -15.27 -3.91
N GLN A 53 2.84 -14.71 -4.71
CA GLN A 53 1.47 -15.18 -4.84
C GLN A 53 0.81 -15.37 -3.45
N VAL A 54 0.93 -14.36 -2.62
CA VAL A 54 0.37 -14.26 -1.28
C VAL A 54 -0.57 -13.07 -1.27
N ASP A 55 -1.80 -13.26 -0.80
CA ASP A 55 -2.73 -12.15 -0.60
C ASP A 55 -2.15 -11.15 0.38
N SER A 56 -2.19 -9.87 0.00
CA SER A 56 -1.55 -8.81 0.77
C SER A 56 -2.39 -7.54 0.80
N HIS A 57 -2.48 -6.94 1.97
CA HIS A 57 -3.38 -5.83 2.30
C HIS A 57 -2.67 -4.74 3.09
N ASN A 58 -3.26 -3.54 3.11
CA ASN A 58 -2.72 -2.44 3.89
C ASN A 58 -3.48 -2.26 5.21
N LEU A 59 -2.73 -2.02 6.28
CA LEU A 59 -3.27 -1.66 7.59
C LEU A 59 -2.69 -0.31 7.99
N ASP A 60 -3.51 0.72 7.97
CA ASP A 60 -3.06 2.09 8.17
C ASP A 60 -3.91 2.81 9.22
N LEU A 61 -3.30 3.13 10.37
CA LEU A 61 -3.94 3.81 11.50
C LEU A 61 -4.04 5.34 11.34
N PHE A 62 -3.49 5.91 10.27
CA PHE A 62 -3.71 7.29 9.91
C PHE A 62 -4.89 7.43 8.95
N LEU A 63 -4.91 6.60 7.90
CA LEU A 63 -5.96 6.61 6.88
C LEU A 63 -7.28 5.98 7.38
N SER A 64 -7.20 5.13 8.43
CA SER A 64 -8.33 4.45 9.03
C SER A 64 -8.30 4.51 10.56
N ASN A 65 -9.46 4.39 11.18
CA ASN A 65 -9.53 4.24 12.63
C ASN A 65 -9.21 2.79 13.07
N ARG A 66 -9.00 2.62 14.39
CA ARG A 66 -8.63 1.31 14.98
C ARG A 66 -9.65 0.21 14.70
N ASP A 67 -10.94 0.52 14.70
CA ASP A 67 -11.99 -0.48 14.49
C ASP A 67 -12.03 -0.93 13.03
N MET A 68 -11.81 -0.02 12.09
CA MET A 68 -11.69 -0.36 10.68
C MET A 68 -10.43 -1.19 10.40
N VAL A 69 -9.28 -0.85 11.01
CA VAL A 69 -8.06 -1.66 10.90
C VAL A 69 -8.28 -3.08 11.44
N ARG A 70 -8.99 -3.23 12.56
CA ARG A 70 -9.38 -4.57 13.08
C ARG A 70 -10.32 -5.31 12.11
N ALA A 71 -11.29 -4.61 11.53
CA ALA A 71 -12.23 -5.19 10.57
C ALA A 71 -11.52 -5.66 9.30
N ILE A 72 -10.61 -4.86 8.76
CA ILE A 72 -9.79 -5.21 7.59
C ILE A 72 -8.91 -6.42 7.91
N PHE A 73 -8.20 -6.39 9.04
CA PHE A 73 -7.39 -7.54 9.48
C PHE A 73 -8.23 -8.81 9.60
N ALA A 74 -9.39 -8.73 10.27
CA ALA A 74 -10.28 -9.88 10.44
C ALA A 74 -10.78 -10.42 9.10
N ARG A 75 -11.24 -9.53 8.21
CA ARG A 75 -11.77 -9.89 6.89
C ARG A 75 -10.75 -10.69 6.07
N TYR A 76 -9.52 -10.20 5.99
CA TYR A 76 -8.53 -10.77 5.08
C TYR A 76 -7.61 -11.81 5.72
N ALA A 77 -7.55 -11.89 7.04
CA ALA A 77 -6.87 -12.99 7.73
C ALA A 77 -7.75 -14.23 7.87
N ALA A 78 -9.07 -14.10 7.77
CA ALA A 78 -10.00 -15.22 7.90
C ALA A 78 -9.77 -16.27 6.80
N GLY A 79 -9.72 -17.54 7.20
CA GLY A 79 -9.53 -18.67 6.27
C GLY A 79 -8.06 -19.01 5.99
N HIS A 80 -7.10 -18.13 6.33
CA HIS A 80 -5.67 -18.40 6.16
C HIS A 80 -5.05 -19.14 7.36
N GLY A 81 -3.93 -19.81 7.11
CA GLY A 81 -3.16 -20.54 8.14
C GLY A 81 -2.22 -19.65 8.95
N ALA A 82 -1.80 -18.51 8.37
CA ALA A 82 -0.96 -17.52 9.02
C ALA A 82 -1.26 -16.11 8.52
N ALA A 83 -1.17 -15.11 9.41
CA ALA A 83 -1.24 -13.68 9.08
C ALA A 83 0.07 -13.01 9.52
N VAL A 84 0.80 -12.47 8.54
CA VAL A 84 2.09 -11.82 8.75
C VAL A 84 1.97 -10.33 8.43
N CYS A 85 2.12 -9.48 9.45
CA CYS A 85 2.14 -8.04 9.26
C CYS A 85 3.60 -7.56 9.12
N GLU A 86 3.91 -6.75 8.13
CA GLU A 86 5.20 -6.07 8.00
C GLU A 86 5.07 -4.62 8.45
N GLY A 87 5.85 -4.23 9.46
CA GLY A 87 5.92 -2.86 9.95
C GLY A 87 6.64 -1.94 8.98
N ALA A 88 6.21 -0.68 8.92
CA ALA A 88 6.91 0.38 8.21
C ALA A 88 7.94 1.07 9.12
N MET A 89 8.97 1.68 8.54
CA MET A 89 10.00 2.47 9.25
C MET A 89 10.61 1.76 10.46
N GLY A 90 10.98 2.49 11.51
CA GLY A 90 11.33 1.93 12.81
C GLY A 90 10.09 1.59 13.63
N PHE A 91 10.23 0.71 14.59
CA PHE A 91 9.11 0.14 15.36
C PHE A 91 8.19 1.20 15.99
N TYR A 92 8.77 2.28 16.49
CA TYR A 92 8.05 3.39 17.13
C TYR A 92 7.88 4.63 16.23
N ASP A 93 8.43 4.59 15.00
CA ASP A 93 8.34 5.73 14.08
C ASP A 93 6.95 5.78 13.45
N GLY A 94 6.25 6.85 13.69
CA GLY A 94 4.91 7.09 13.18
C GLY A 94 4.77 8.45 12.52
N GLN A 95 3.59 9.04 12.61
CA GLN A 95 3.32 10.35 12.02
C GLN A 95 4.20 11.43 12.65
N GLY A 96 4.99 12.09 11.82
CA GLY A 96 5.92 13.13 12.28
C GLY A 96 6.96 12.58 13.26
N LEU A 97 7.06 13.18 14.43
CA LEU A 97 7.95 12.75 15.51
C LEU A 97 7.17 12.07 16.67
N THR A 98 6.14 11.30 16.32
CA THR A 98 5.28 10.63 17.30
C THR A 98 5.22 9.13 17.03
N THR A 99 4.63 8.37 17.97
CA THR A 99 4.36 6.94 17.79
C THR A 99 2.98 6.67 17.16
N ARG A 100 2.23 7.71 16.79
CA ARG A 100 0.91 7.57 16.15
C ARG A 100 1.05 6.92 14.77
N ALA A 101 0.23 5.93 14.49
CA ALA A 101 0.26 5.13 13.27
C ALA A 101 1.58 4.36 13.03
N SER A 102 2.39 4.14 14.08
CA SER A 102 3.59 3.32 14.00
C SER A 102 3.28 1.82 13.97
N ALA A 103 4.29 1.01 13.64
CA ALA A 103 4.20 -0.45 13.72
C ALA A 103 3.87 -0.93 15.16
N TRP A 104 4.35 -0.21 16.20
CA TRP A 104 3.99 -0.47 17.58
C TRP A 104 2.50 -0.25 17.84
N GLU A 105 1.94 0.89 17.41
CA GLU A 105 0.52 1.16 17.61
C GLU A 105 -0.37 0.15 16.85
N LEU A 106 0.09 -0.32 15.69
CA LEU A 106 -0.59 -1.38 14.94
C LEU A 106 -0.57 -2.71 15.71
N ALA A 107 0.61 -3.11 16.23
CA ALA A 107 0.74 -4.31 17.05
C ALA A 107 -0.16 -4.24 18.30
N ASP A 108 -0.19 -3.09 19.00
CA ASP A 108 -1.03 -2.88 20.18
C ASP A 108 -2.53 -2.89 19.80
N THR A 109 -2.91 -2.27 18.69
CA THR A 109 -4.31 -2.25 18.20
C THR A 109 -4.84 -3.64 17.91
N LEU A 110 -4.03 -4.50 17.29
CA LEU A 110 -4.41 -5.86 16.90
C LEU A 110 -4.03 -6.91 17.97
N GLY A 111 -3.29 -6.49 19.00
CA GLY A 111 -2.74 -7.37 20.02
C GLY A 111 -1.76 -8.38 19.45
N LEU A 112 -1.02 -8.06 18.39
CA LEU A 112 -0.12 -9.00 17.71
C LEU A 112 1.21 -9.13 18.44
N PRO A 113 1.72 -10.35 18.67
CA PRO A 113 3.10 -10.55 19.07
C PRO A 113 4.05 -10.03 17.98
N VAL A 114 5.16 -9.43 18.40
CA VAL A 114 6.14 -8.80 17.51
C VAL A 114 7.40 -9.65 17.42
N LEU A 115 7.77 -10.04 16.20
CA LEU A 115 9.08 -10.58 15.87
C LEU A 115 10.00 -9.41 15.52
N LEU A 116 10.94 -9.10 16.43
CA LEU A 116 11.87 -7.99 16.26
C LEU A 116 13.08 -8.45 15.43
N VAL A 117 13.21 -7.88 14.24
CA VAL A 117 14.34 -8.11 13.34
C VAL A 117 15.46 -7.13 13.67
N VAL A 118 16.64 -7.64 13.99
CA VAL A 118 17.83 -6.84 14.32
C VAL A 118 19.05 -7.31 13.56
N GLN A 119 19.93 -6.38 13.21
CA GLN A 119 21.21 -6.67 12.58
C GLN A 119 22.34 -6.56 13.61
N PRO A 120 23.12 -7.60 13.88
CA PRO A 120 24.22 -7.56 14.83
C PRO A 120 25.48 -6.92 14.24
N LYS A 121 25.30 -5.77 13.56
CA LYS A 121 26.39 -5.07 12.85
C LYS A 121 27.30 -4.35 13.84
N GLY A 122 28.46 -4.91 14.13
CA GLY A 122 29.47 -4.32 15.01
C GLY A 122 29.05 -4.22 16.49
N ALA A 123 28.00 -4.92 16.92
CA ALA A 123 27.46 -4.88 18.27
C ALA A 123 27.26 -6.28 18.87
N SER A 124 27.47 -6.44 20.15
CA SER A 124 27.20 -7.65 20.93
C SER A 124 26.35 -7.33 22.17
N VAL A 125 26.92 -7.01 23.31
CA VAL A 125 26.18 -6.60 24.51
C VAL A 125 25.36 -5.32 24.28
N THR A 126 25.90 -4.38 23.50
CA THR A 126 25.16 -3.16 23.12
C THR A 126 23.89 -3.47 22.35
N LEU A 127 23.85 -4.55 21.56
CA LEU A 127 22.62 -4.98 20.88
C LEU A 127 21.54 -5.39 21.90
N ALA A 128 21.90 -6.06 22.98
CA ALA A 128 20.95 -6.38 24.06
C ALA A 128 20.37 -5.12 24.70
N ALA A 129 21.21 -4.09 24.94
CA ALA A 129 20.74 -2.83 25.50
C ALA A 129 19.78 -2.10 24.52
N GLN A 130 20.05 -2.12 23.23
CA GLN A 130 19.14 -1.58 22.20
C GLN A 130 17.79 -2.31 22.20
N ILE A 131 17.79 -3.64 22.25
CA ILE A 131 16.58 -4.47 22.32
C ILE A 131 15.79 -4.16 23.59
N GLN A 132 16.45 -4.12 24.74
CA GLN A 132 15.80 -3.77 26.02
C GLN A 132 15.19 -2.36 25.96
N GLY A 133 15.88 -1.40 25.34
CA GLY A 133 15.35 -0.06 25.10
C GLY A 133 14.04 -0.10 24.29
N LEU A 134 14.00 -0.85 23.21
CA LEU A 134 12.78 -1.02 22.41
C LEU A 134 11.66 -1.72 23.19
N VAL A 135 11.98 -2.77 23.93
CA VAL A 135 10.99 -3.52 24.72
C VAL A 135 10.34 -2.66 25.80
N ASN A 136 11.12 -1.78 26.44
CA ASN A 136 10.69 -1.02 27.61
C ASN A 136 10.27 0.43 27.30
N PHE A 137 10.44 0.91 26.07
CA PHE A 137 10.16 2.31 25.70
C PHE A 137 8.68 2.67 25.80
N ARG A 138 7.79 1.74 25.52
CA ARG A 138 6.33 1.89 25.70
C ARG A 138 5.77 0.68 26.43
N LYS A 139 4.67 0.87 27.16
CA LYS A 139 3.89 -0.25 27.67
C LYS A 139 3.38 -1.07 26.50
N ASN A 140 3.25 -2.38 26.68
CA ASN A 140 2.72 -3.29 25.66
C ASN A 140 3.52 -3.21 24.34
N SER A 141 4.85 -3.37 24.41
CA SER A 141 5.66 -3.44 23.19
C SER A 141 5.31 -4.67 22.34
N HIS A 142 4.70 -5.70 22.95
CA HIS A 142 4.35 -6.97 22.32
C HIS A 142 5.55 -7.72 21.72
N VAL A 143 6.78 -7.27 21.93
CA VAL A 143 7.98 -7.96 21.45
C VAL A 143 8.08 -9.32 22.14
N SER A 144 7.93 -10.39 21.35
CA SER A 144 7.84 -11.76 21.82
C SER A 144 9.01 -12.64 21.37
N GLY A 145 9.79 -12.17 20.41
CA GLY A 145 10.97 -12.89 19.92
C GLY A 145 11.87 -12.03 19.06
N ILE A 146 13.09 -12.50 18.87
CA ILE A 146 14.15 -11.84 18.12
C ILE A 146 14.53 -12.70 16.93
N LEU A 147 14.74 -12.10 15.75
CA LEU A 147 15.34 -12.69 14.58
C LEU A 147 16.56 -11.87 14.17
N LEU A 148 17.73 -12.54 14.02
CA LEU A 148 18.94 -11.88 13.58
C LEU A 148 19.00 -11.85 12.05
N ASN A 149 19.03 -10.66 11.45
CA ASN A 149 19.19 -10.50 10.01
C ASN A 149 20.64 -10.16 9.66
N ASP A 150 21.10 -10.57 8.50
CA ASP A 150 22.49 -10.37 8.05
C ASP A 150 23.51 -10.97 9.05
N CYS A 151 23.23 -12.18 9.52
CA CYS A 151 23.93 -12.82 10.62
C CYS A 151 24.42 -14.21 10.23
N SER A 152 25.72 -14.47 10.36
CA SER A 152 26.28 -15.81 10.14
C SER A 152 25.89 -16.79 11.25
N GLU A 153 25.86 -18.08 10.94
CA GLU A 153 25.57 -19.15 11.91
C GLU A 153 26.49 -19.09 13.14
N LYS A 154 27.77 -18.82 12.94
CA LYS A 154 28.76 -18.71 14.05
C LYS A 154 28.38 -17.56 14.98
N LEU A 155 28.04 -16.38 14.41
CA LEU A 155 27.67 -15.22 15.18
C LEU A 155 26.31 -15.43 15.88
N TYR A 156 25.35 -16.06 15.20
CA TYR A 156 24.07 -16.44 15.80
C TYR A 156 24.25 -17.31 17.06
N LYS A 157 25.08 -18.37 16.98
CA LYS A 157 25.35 -19.25 18.13
C LYS A 157 25.95 -18.50 19.31
N MET A 158 26.83 -17.53 19.07
CA MET A 158 27.42 -16.68 20.10
C MET A 158 26.41 -15.70 20.72
N LEU A 159 25.62 -15.05 19.89
CA LEU A 159 24.70 -13.99 20.33
C LEU A 159 23.43 -14.55 20.97
N LYS A 160 22.98 -15.72 20.54
CA LYS A 160 21.71 -16.31 21.06
C LYS A 160 21.69 -16.37 22.57
N ALA A 161 22.67 -17.06 23.20
CA ALA A 161 22.71 -17.22 24.65
C ALA A 161 22.86 -15.87 25.37
N LEU A 162 23.64 -14.94 24.81
CA LEU A 162 23.81 -13.60 25.35
C LEU A 162 22.48 -12.82 25.33
N LEU A 163 21.82 -12.73 24.18
CA LEU A 163 20.60 -11.95 24.00
C LEU A 163 19.44 -12.53 24.82
N GLU A 164 19.28 -13.86 24.83
CA GLU A 164 18.25 -14.52 25.64
C GLU A 164 18.45 -14.25 27.14
N ARG A 165 19.69 -14.30 27.63
CA ARG A 165 20.02 -14.00 29.05
C ARG A 165 19.74 -12.53 29.40
N GLU A 166 20.19 -11.59 28.57
CA GLU A 166 20.10 -10.16 28.87
C GLU A 166 18.70 -9.59 28.66
N THR A 167 17.94 -10.11 27.67
CA THR A 167 16.64 -9.55 27.31
C THR A 167 15.45 -10.33 27.82
N GLY A 168 15.66 -11.60 28.19
CA GLY A 168 14.56 -12.52 28.54
C GLY A 168 13.73 -12.98 27.34
N LEU A 169 14.07 -12.53 26.11
CA LEU A 169 13.35 -12.87 24.90
C LEU A 169 14.02 -14.02 24.14
N PRO A 170 13.25 -14.94 23.54
CA PRO A 170 13.82 -15.98 22.71
C PRO A 170 14.43 -15.41 21.42
N VAL A 171 15.61 -15.86 21.05
CA VAL A 171 16.19 -15.64 19.73
C VAL A 171 15.80 -16.81 18.83
N LEU A 172 14.80 -16.55 17.97
CA LEU A 172 14.10 -17.59 17.21
C LEU A 172 14.88 -18.09 15.99
N GLY A 173 15.84 -17.31 15.51
CA GLY A 173 16.58 -17.71 14.34
C GLY A 173 17.41 -16.59 13.73
N TYR A 174 17.88 -16.83 12.50
CA TYR A 174 18.64 -15.85 11.75
C TYR A 174 18.45 -16.03 10.24
N LEU A 175 18.67 -14.94 9.50
CA LEU A 175 18.85 -14.92 8.06
C LEU A 175 20.31 -14.53 7.76
N PRO A 176 21.07 -15.35 7.01
CA PRO A 176 22.45 -15.01 6.67
C PRO A 176 22.52 -13.87 5.66
N HIS A 177 23.71 -13.30 5.50
CA HIS A 177 24.00 -12.34 4.43
C HIS A 177 23.94 -13.02 3.07
N LEU A 178 23.05 -12.57 2.19
CA LEU A 178 22.81 -13.16 0.86
C LEU A 178 22.79 -12.05 -0.20
N PRO A 179 23.93 -11.56 -0.66
CA PRO A 179 24.00 -10.49 -1.67
C PRO A 179 23.27 -10.84 -2.96
N GLN A 180 23.34 -12.13 -3.38
CA GLN A 180 22.67 -12.64 -4.58
C GLN A 180 21.14 -12.66 -4.48
N ALA A 181 20.60 -12.60 -3.28
CA ALA A 181 19.16 -12.55 -3.01
C ALA A 181 18.70 -11.19 -2.52
N ALA A 182 19.50 -10.14 -2.74
CA ALA A 182 19.10 -8.77 -2.42
C ALA A 182 17.87 -8.38 -3.25
N VAL A 183 16.80 -8.04 -2.55
CA VAL A 183 15.56 -7.53 -3.16
C VAL A 183 15.59 -6.01 -3.05
N GLU A 184 15.80 -5.35 -4.17
CA GLU A 184 15.75 -3.89 -4.24
C GLU A 184 14.30 -3.43 -4.20
N SER A 185 13.87 -2.85 -3.08
CA SER A 185 12.48 -2.51 -2.80
C SER A 185 11.89 -1.39 -3.68
N ARG A 186 12.72 -0.58 -4.32
CA ARG A 186 12.26 0.67 -4.96
C ARG A 186 11.70 0.55 -6.39
N HIS A 187 11.79 -0.60 -7.04
CA HIS A 187 11.40 -0.79 -8.45
C HIS A 187 10.44 -1.97 -8.65
N LEU A 188 9.81 -2.46 -7.60
CA LEU A 188 9.01 -3.69 -7.61
C LEU A 188 7.66 -3.59 -8.38
N GLY A 189 7.21 -2.39 -8.69
CA GLY A 189 5.94 -2.18 -9.38
C GLY A 189 5.98 -2.31 -10.91
N LEU A 190 7.17 -2.44 -11.52
CA LEU A 190 7.36 -2.30 -12.98
C LEU A 190 8.13 -3.47 -13.60
N LYS A 191 8.02 -4.69 -13.05
CA LYS A 191 8.85 -5.82 -13.49
C LYS A 191 8.20 -6.63 -14.59
N THR A 192 9.00 -6.98 -15.60
CA THR A 192 8.66 -7.93 -16.65
C THR A 192 8.50 -9.34 -16.08
N ALA A 193 7.94 -10.28 -16.85
CA ALA A 193 7.80 -11.67 -16.44
C ALA A 193 9.16 -12.31 -16.07
N ASP A 194 10.23 -11.98 -16.82
CA ASP A 194 11.58 -12.50 -16.55
C ASP A 194 12.16 -11.94 -15.24
N GLU A 195 11.93 -10.65 -14.97
CA GLU A 195 12.33 -10.04 -13.70
C GLU A 195 11.54 -10.61 -12.51
N ILE A 196 10.29 -11.01 -12.71
CA ILE A 196 9.49 -11.72 -11.69
C ILE A 196 10.06 -13.11 -11.44
N ALA A 197 10.50 -13.86 -12.48
CA ALA A 197 11.12 -15.17 -12.33
C ALA A 197 12.43 -15.11 -11.54
N ASP A 198 13.35 -14.18 -11.88
CA ASP A 198 14.58 -13.92 -11.11
C ASP A 198 14.27 -13.57 -9.64
N LEU A 199 13.21 -12.82 -9.43
CA LEU A 199 12.78 -12.43 -8.10
C LEU A 199 12.23 -13.63 -7.30
N GLN A 200 11.48 -14.53 -7.94
CA GLN A 200 11.00 -15.76 -7.30
C GLN A 200 12.15 -16.69 -6.91
N GLU A 201 13.21 -16.79 -7.73
CA GLU A 201 14.42 -17.52 -7.38
C GLU A 201 15.13 -16.91 -6.17
N LYS A 202 15.29 -15.60 -6.13
CA LYS A 202 15.87 -14.87 -4.98
C LYS A 202 15.08 -15.10 -3.71
N ILE A 203 13.76 -15.08 -3.79
CA ILE A 203 12.87 -15.34 -2.64
C ILE A 203 12.99 -16.79 -2.19
N ALA A 204 13.07 -17.74 -3.11
CA ALA A 204 13.27 -19.15 -2.77
C ALA A 204 14.60 -19.36 -2.04
N LEU A 205 15.69 -18.70 -2.48
CA LEU A 205 16.98 -18.70 -1.80
C LEU A 205 16.89 -18.12 -0.38
N LEU A 206 16.16 -17.01 -0.20
CA LEU A 206 15.93 -16.42 1.12
C LEU A 206 15.17 -17.37 2.04
N ALA A 207 14.13 -18.02 1.53
CA ALA A 207 13.32 -18.99 2.29
C ALA A 207 14.11 -20.21 2.71
N ASP A 208 15.00 -20.71 1.83
CA ASP A 208 15.84 -21.88 2.11
C ASP A 208 16.97 -21.56 3.09
N ALA A 209 17.48 -20.34 3.06
CA ALA A 209 18.54 -19.89 3.95
C ALA A 209 18.02 -19.44 5.34
N LEU A 210 16.72 -19.17 5.47
CA LEU A 210 16.13 -18.77 6.73
C LEU A 210 16.15 -19.91 7.75
N VAL A 211 16.91 -19.74 8.80
CA VAL A 211 16.90 -20.62 9.96
C VAL A 211 15.96 -20.04 11.01
N LEU A 212 14.85 -20.73 11.27
CA LEU A 212 13.82 -20.26 12.20
C LEU A 212 13.24 -21.43 13.03
N ASP A 213 13.16 -21.25 14.33
CA ASP A 213 12.46 -22.16 15.22
C ASP A 213 10.94 -22.00 15.06
N TRP A 214 10.40 -22.70 14.06
CA TRP A 214 8.99 -22.64 13.70
C TRP A 214 8.06 -23.11 14.80
N GLN A 215 8.49 -24.09 15.58
CA GLN A 215 7.67 -24.62 16.69
C GLN A 215 7.53 -23.55 17.78
N ARG A 216 8.63 -22.91 18.15
CA ARG A 216 8.62 -21.84 19.15
C ARG A 216 7.90 -20.59 18.63
N LEU A 217 8.08 -20.24 17.36
CA LEU A 217 7.33 -19.16 16.73
C LEU A 217 5.82 -19.43 16.80
N ALA A 218 5.37 -20.64 16.43
CA ALA A 218 3.96 -21.01 16.50
C ALA A 218 3.40 -20.84 17.91
N VAL A 219 4.09 -21.35 18.93
CA VAL A 219 3.67 -21.21 20.35
C VAL A 219 3.51 -19.74 20.75
N LEU A 220 4.41 -18.86 20.29
CA LEU A 220 4.39 -17.43 20.64
C LEU A 220 3.34 -16.64 19.87
N THR A 221 2.92 -17.12 18.71
CA THR A 221 2.11 -16.34 17.77
C THR A 221 0.74 -16.96 17.48
N GLU A 222 0.46 -18.13 18.02
CA GLU A 222 -0.83 -18.80 17.81
C GLU A 222 -1.96 -18.06 18.52
N LYS A 223 -2.98 -17.73 17.74
CA LYS A 223 -4.20 -17.06 18.20
C LYS A 223 -5.43 -17.69 17.54
N PRO A 224 -6.62 -17.52 18.12
CA PRO A 224 -7.87 -17.83 17.42
C PRO A 224 -7.89 -17.13 16.04
N ALA A 225 -8.37 -17.83 15.02
CA ALA A 225 -8.60 -17.19 13.74
C ALA A 225 -9.62 -16.06 13.91
N PRO A 226 -9.42 -14.89 13.27
CA PRO A 226 -10.43 -13.84 13.28
C PRO A 226 -11.73 -14.36 12.64
N GLU A 227 -12.85 -13.99 13.21
CA GLU A 227 -14.15 -14.25 12.56
C GLU A 227 -14.28 -13.34 11.35
N ALA A 228 -14.56 -13.93 10.18
CA ALA A 228 -14.85 -13.17 8.98
C ALA A 228 -16.12 -12.35 9.23
N LEU A 229 -15.99 -11.03 9.19
CA LEU A 229 -17.16 -10.17 9.15
C LEU A 229 -17.87 -10.43 7.81
N PRO A 230 -19.18 -10.72 7.80
CA PRO A 230 -19.91 -10.92 6.56
C PRO A 230 -19.77 -9.66 5.70
N GLY A 231 -19.10 -9.79 4.56
CA GLY A 231 -19.12 -8.76 3.54
C GLY A 231 -20.56 -8.62 3.06
N ALA A 232 -21.16 -7.47 3.26
CA ALA A 232 -22.44 -7.16 2.66
C ALA A 232 -22.21 -6.89 1.16
N ALA A 233 -22.12 -7.94 0.35
CA ALA A 233 -22.14 -7.77 -1.08
C ALA A 233 -23.53 -7.24 -1.46
N ALA A 234 -23.62 -5.96 -1.78
CA ALA A 234 -24.81 -5.40 -2.40
C ALA A 234 -25.00 -6.04 -3.78
N PRO A 235 -26.25 -6.21 -4.27
CA PRO A 235 -26.47 -6.65 -5.63
C PRO A 235 -25.72 -5.76 -6.61
N THR A 236 -25.00 -6.34 -7.57
CA THR A 236 -24.30 -5.58 -8.60
C THR A 236 -25.25 -4.70 -9.37
N SER A 237 -25.02 -3.40 -9.32
CA SER A 237 -25.94 -2.39 -9.84
C SER A 237 -25.38 -1.61 -11.02
N VAL A 238 -24.06 -1.46 -11.09
CA VAL A 238 -23.40 -0.63 -12.11
C VAL A 238 -21.97 -1.09 -12.39
N ARG A 239 -21.54 -0.94 -13.65
CA ARG A 239 -20.18 -1.25 -14.08
C ARG A 239 -19.27 -0.05 -13.93
N ILE A 240 -18.14 -0.23 -13.27
CA ILE A 240 -17.10 0.80 -13.09
C ILE A 240 -15.82 0.31 -13.78
N ALA A 241 -15.35 1.07 -14.79
CA ALA A 241 -14.07 0.81 -15.41
C ALA A 241 -12.94 1.25 -14.46
N VAL A 242 -11.98 0.37 -14.22
CA VAL A 242 -10.81 0.65 -13.38
C VAL A 242 -9.55 0.43 -14.22
N ALA A 243 -8.75 1.48 -14.39
CA ALA A 243 -7.47 1.35 -15.06
C ALA A 243 -6.52 0.48 -14.22
N LYS A 244 -5.94 -0.54 -14.87
CA LYS A 244 -5.01 -1.46 -14.24
C LYS A 244 -4.04 -2.04 -15.23
N ASP A 245 -2.84 -1.51 -15.25
CA ASP A 245 -1.69 -1.98 -16.01
C ASP A 245 -0.40 -1.51 -15.33
N GLU A 246 0.72 -1.59 -16.04
CA GLU A 246 2.02 -1.16 -15.55
C GLU A 246 2.12 0.36 -15.30
N ALA A 247 1.32 1.18 -15.99
CA ALA A 247 1.26 2.62 -15.78
C ALA A 247 0.29 3.02 -14.65
N PHE A 248 -0.74 2.20 -14.37
CA PHE A 248 -1.81 2.46 -13.40
C PHE A 248 -1.94 1.30 -12.40
N CYS A 249 -1.04 1.21 -11.45
CA CYS A 249 -0.91 0.06 -10.55
C CYS A 249 -1.11 0.38 -9.06
N PHE A 250 -1.20 1.66 -8.67
CA PHE A 250 -1.32 2.06 -7.27
C PHE A 250 -2.77 2.08 -6.82
N THR A 251 -3.26 0.89 -6.45
CA THR A 251 -4.62 0.71 -5.94
C THR A 251 -4.60 -0.16 -4.69
N TYR A 252 -5.25 0.30 -3.64
CA TYR A 252 -5.51 -0.53 -2.46
C TYR A 252 -6.54 -1.61 -2.80
N ALA A 253 -6.27 -2.87 -2.43
CA ALA A 253 -7.23 -3.95 -2.60
C ALA A 253 -8.54 -3.65 -1.85
N GLU A 254 -8.42 -3.07 -0.67
CA GLU A 254 -9.53 -2.65 0.19
C GLU A 254 -10.44 -1.59 -0.49
N THR A 255 -9.86 -0.70 -1.33
CA THR A 255 -10.63 0.26 -2.12
C THR A 255 -11.47 -0.44 -3.18
N LEU A 256 -10.89 -1.41 -3.89
CA LEU A 256 -11.62 -2.19 -4.90
C LEU A 256 -12.74 -3.02 -4.27
N ASP A 257 -12.46 -3.65 -3.12
CA ASP A 257 -13.47 -4.43 -2.41
C ASP A 257 -14.58 -3.55 -1.83
N ALA A 258 -14.26 -2.36 -1.33
CA ALA A 258 -15.25 -1.40 -0.87
C ALA A 258 -16.19 -0.93 -2.00
N LEU A 259 -15.69 -0.81 -3.24
CA LEU A 259 -16.53 -0.55 -4.42
C LEU A 259 -17.43 -1.74 -4.74
N ARG A 260 -16.92 -2.98 -4.69
CA ARG A 260 -17.74 -4.20 -4.86
C ARG A 260 -18.81 -4.32 -3.79
N ASP A 261 -18.43 -4.10 -2.53
CA ASP A 261 -19.37 -4.12 -1.39
C ASP A 261 -20.47 -3.05 -1.53
N ALA A 262 -20.16 -1.93 -2.20
CA ALA A 262 -21.15 -0.89 -2.52
C ALA A 262 -22.03 -1.21 -3.74
N GLY A 263 -21.81 -2.34 -4.44
CA GLY A 263 -22.62 -2.79 -5.56
C GLY A 263 -22.03 -2.54 -6.95
N ALA A 264 -20.71 -2.26 -7.05
CA ALA A 264 -20.04 -2.11 -8.35
C ALA A 264 -19.58 -3.45 -8.93
N GLU A 265 -19.80 -3.66 -10.22
CA GLU A 265 -19.02 -4.58 -11.04
C GLU A 265 -17.77 -3.85 -11.53
N LEU A 266 -16.56 -4.32 -11.14
CA LEU A 266 -15.32 -3.71 -11.59
C LEU A 266 -14.87 -4.33 -12.91
N VAL A 267 -14.73 -3.49 -13.94
CA VAL A 267 -14.24 -3.86 -15.26
C VAL A 267 -12.83 -3.32 -15.42
N LEU A 268 -11.84 -4.18 -15.34
CA LEU A 268 -10.45 -3.77 -15.50
C LEU A 268 -10.16 -3.50 -16.97
N PHE A 269 -9.38 -2.44 -17.26
CA PHE A 269 -8.90 -2.11 -18.59
C PHE A 269 -7.48 -1.53 -18.52
N SER A 270 -6.75 -1.60 -19.64
CA SER A 270 -5.38 -1.11 -19.73
C SER A 270 -5.31 0.13 -20.63
N PRO A 271 -5.09 1.33 -20.09
CA PRO A 271 -4.78 2.50 -20.92
C PRO A 271 -3.57 2.34 -21.85
N VAL A 272 -2.63 1.48 -21.49
CA VAL A 272 -1.44 1.18 -22.31
C VAL A 272 -1.78 0.28 -23.52
N GLN A 273 -2.69 -0.71 -23.35
CA GLN A 273 -2.90 -1.78 -24.34
C GLN A 273 -4.26 -1.72 -25.03
N ASP A 274 -5.34 -1.35 -24.31
CA ASP A 274 -6.69 -1.32 -24.87
C ASP A 274 -6.89 -0.08 -25.75
N ALA A 275 -7.67 -0.24 -26.81
CA ALA A 275 -7.89 0.85 -27.78
C ALA A 275 -8.89 1.89 -27.29
N VAL A 276 -9.89 1.49 -26.48
CA VAL A 276 -10.97 2.35 -25.99
C VAL A 276 -11.46 1.87 -24.62
N LEU A 277 -12.22 2.72 -23.91
CA LEU A 277 -12.89 2.34 -22.68
C LEU A 277 -13.85 1.16 -22.88
N PRO A 278 -14.03 0.30 -21.84
CA PRO A 278 -15.06 -0.74 -21.84
C PRO A 278 -16.47 -0.17 -22.09
N GLU A 279 -17.32 -0.94 -22.73
CA GLU A 279 -18.70 -0.55 -23.00
C GLU A 279 -19.60 -0.64 -21.76
N ASN A 280 -20.69 0.11 -21.76
CA ASN A 280 -21.74 0.07 -20.74
C ASN A 280 -21.22 0.34 -19.32
N ILE A 281 -20.27 1.25 -19.18
CA ILE A 281 -19.75 1.71 -17.87
C ILE A 281 -20.55 2.91 -17.37
N GLY A 282 -20.80 2.92 -16.05
CA GLY A 282 -21.41 4.04 -15.35
C GLY A 282 -20.41 4.91 -14.60
N GLY A 283 -19.16 4.46 -14.45
CA GLY A 283 -18.10 5.19 -13.77
C GLY A 283 -16.71 4.82 -14.26
N LEU A 284 -15.72 5.71 -14.04
CA LEU A 284 -14.33 5.55 -14.41
C LEU A 284 -13.44 5.84 -13.20
N TYR A 285 -12.56 4.88 -12.85
CA TYR A 285 -11.52 5.06 -11.84
C TYR A 285 -10.13 4.94 -12.47
N LEU A 286 -9.37 6.02 -12.40
CA LEU A 286 -7.98 6.13 -12.84
C LEU A 286 -7.08 6.25 -11.60
N PRO A 287 -6.49 5.16 -11.10
CA PRO A 287 -5.64 5.19 -9.91
C PRO A 287 -4.26 5.80 -10.21
N GLY A 288 -3.44 5.88 -9.16
CA GLY A 288 -2.03 6.23 -9.29
C GLY A 288 -1.19 5.16 -10.00
N GLY A 289 0.08 5.47 -10.17
CA GLY A 289 1.06 4.61 -10.82
C GLY A 289 2.25 5.40 -11.32
N TYR A 290 2.80 4.94 -12.44
CA TYR A 290 3.98 5.54 -13.10
C TYR A 290 3.69 5.92 -14.57
N PRO A 291 2.67 6.74 -14.87
CA PRO A 291 2.34 7.08 -16.24
C PRO A 291 3.48 7.81 -16.98
N GLU A 292 4.37 8.49 -16.24
CA GLU A 292 5.54 9.17 -16.80
C GLU A 292 6.55 8.21 -17.43
N LEU A 293 6.64 6.97 -16.96
CA LEU A 293 7.50 5.95 -17.56
C LEU A 293 6.90 5.39 -18.86
N TYR A 294 5.60 5.52 -19.04
CA TYR A 294 4.84 5.09 -20.20
C TYR A 294 4.27 6.25 -21.00
N ALA A 295 4.73 7.48 -20.75
CA ALA A 295 4.15 8.70 -21.33
C ALA A 295 4.10 8.67 -22.86
N LYS A 296 5.15 8.16 -23.52
CA LYS A 296 5.17 7.97 -24.98
C LYS A 296 4.08 6.99 -25.43
N THR A 297 4.03 5.79 -24.85
CA THR A 297 3.08 4.74 -25.23
C THR A 297 1.63 5.20 -25.00
N LEU A 298 1.36 5.83 -23.86
CA LEU A 298 0.05 6.41 -23.55
C LEU A 298 -0.35 7.48 -24.56
N SER A 299 0.59 8.35 -24.97
CA SER A 299 0.38 9.40 -25.96
C SER A 299 0.11 8.84 -27.37
N GLU A 300 0.73 7.73 -27.73
CA GLU A 300 0.54 7.06 -29.02
C GLU A 300 -0.84 6.36 -29.10
N ASN A 301 -1.45 6.00 -27.96
CA ASN A 301 -2.79 5.43 -27.89
C ASN A 301 -3.90 6.50 -27.99
N LYS A 302 -3.96 7.16 -29.15
CA LYS A 302 -4.87 8.29 -29.40
C LYS A 302 -6.34 7.94 -29.27
N THR A 303 -6.72 6.69 -29.55
CA THR A 303 -8.10 6.23 -29.48
C THR A 303 -8.56 6.12 -28.03
N MET A 304 -7.72 5.62 -27.13
CA MET A 304 -8.00 5.58 -25.69
C MET A 304 -8.09 6.99 -25.10
N LEU A 305 -7.13 7.88 -25.42
CA LEU A 305 -7.15 9.28 -24.98
C LEU A 305 -8.44 9.99 -25.40
N ALA A 306 -8.86 9.79 -26.66
CA ALA A 306 -10.11 10.36 -27.18
C ALA A 306 -11.35 9.77 -26.49
N SER A 307 -11.36 8.45 -26.26
CA SER A 307 -12.45 7.74 -25.57
C SER A 307 -12.64 8.27 -24.14
N ILE A 308 -11.56 8.43 -23.37
CA ILE A 308 -11.58 8.99 -22.01
C ILE A 308 -12.06 10.44 -22.05
N ARG A 309 -11.49 11.29 -22.91
CA ARG A 309 -11.89 12.70 -23.04
C ARG A 309 -13.38 12.83 -23.32
N GLN A 310 -13.90 12.11 -24.32
CA GLN A 310 -15.30 12.14 -24.69
C GLN A 310 -16.21 11.66 -23.56
N ALA A 311 -15.84 10.58 -22.89
CA ALA A 311 -16.63 10.03 -21.79
C ALA A 311 -16.73 11.00 -20.60
N VAL A 312 -15.61 11.61 -20.19
CA VAL A 312 -15.57 12.59 -19.11
C VAL A 312 -16.36 13.86 -19.49
N GLN A 313 -16.18 14.38 -20.71
CA GLN A 313 -16.94 15.54 -21.21
C GLN A 313 -18.45 15.25 -21.31
N ALA A 314 -18.83 13.99 -21.55
CA ALA A 314 -20.23 13.55 -21.55
C ALA A 314 -20.78 13.33 -20.11
N GLY A 315 -20.02 13.69 -19.07
CA GLY A 315 -20.43 13.64 -17.68
C GLY A 315 -20.29 12.28 -17.01
N LEU A 316 -19.49 11.35 -17.57
CA LEU A 316 -19.21 10.07 -16.91
C LEU A 316 -18.61 10.31 -15.53
N PRO A 317 -19.21 9.82 -14.44
CA PRO A 317 -18.63 9.88 -13.11
C PRO A 317 -17.21 9.36 -13.10
N THR A 318 -16.24 10.23 -12.79
CA THR A 318 -14.81 9.92 -12.91
C THR A 318 -14.06 10.30 -11.65
N THR A 319 -13.22 9.40 -11.16
CA THR A 319 -12.24 9.66 -10.12
C THR A 319 -10.83 9.35 -10.62
N ALA A 320 -9.88 10.26 -10.38
CA ALA A 320 -8.50 10.13 -10.83
C ALA A 320 -7.51 10.58 -9.74
N GLU A 321 -6.58 9.70 -9.38
CA GLU A 321 -5.62 9.94 -8.32
C GLU A 321 -4.19 9.94 -8.86
N CYS A 322 -3.36 10.90 -8.45
CA CYS A 322 -1.92 10.97 -8.71
C CYS A 322 -1.55 10.73 -10.20
N GLY A 323 -1.09 9.54 -10.57
CA GLY A 323 -0.81 9.19 -11.98
C GLY A 323 -2.02 9.31 -12.88
N GLY A 324 -3.20 8.88 -12.42
CA GLY A 324 -4.48 9.04 -13.13
C GLY A 324 -4.85 10.52 -13.33
N PHE A 325 -4.57 11.37 -12.34
CA PHE A 325 -4.73 12.82 -12.45
C PHE A 325 -3.81 13.42 -13.53
N LEU A 326 -2.53 13.04 -13.55
CA LEU A 326 -1.57 13.50 -14.57
C LEU A 326 -1.99 13.06 -15.97
N TYR A 327 -2.53 11.85 -16.13
CA TYR A 327 -3.01 11.32 -17.41
C TYR A 327 -4.21 12.10 -17.97
N LEU A 328 -5.01 12.72 -17.12
CA LEU A 328 -6.11 13.61 -17.53
C LEU A 328 -5.64 15.01 -17.94
N GLY A 329 -4.39 15.38 -17.72
CA GLY A 329 -3.79 16.64 -18.10
C GLY A 329 -3.65 16.81 -19.63
N ARG A 330 -3.10 17.95 -20.06
CA ARG A 330 -2.81 18.23 -21.47
C ARG A 330 -1.60 17.45 -21.96
N SER A 331 -0.56 17.42 -21.16
CA SER A 331 0.68 16.71 -21.44
C SER A 331 1.33 16.17 -20.17
N LEU A 332 2.26 15.23 -20.35
CA LEU A 332 3.08 14.66 -19.26
C LEU A 332 4.53 14.54 -19.73
N GLU A 333 5.45 15.11 -18.95
CA GLU A 333 6.88 14.90 -19.16
C GLU A 333 7.30 13.50 -18.74
N ASP A 334 8.11 12.85 -19.56
CA ASP A 334 8.78 11.60 -19.22
C ASP A 334 10.02 11.81 -18.32
N ALA A 335 10.74 10.73 -18.04
CA ALA A 335 11.95 10.77 -17.22
C ALA A 335 13.09 11.63 -17.82
N ASP A 336 13.06 11.86 -19.13
CA ASP A 336 14.04 12.68 -19.87
C ASP A 336 13.57 14.14 -20.01
N GLY A 337 12.38 14.48 -19.50
CA GLY A 337 11.79 15.82 -19.58
C GLY A 337 11.13 16.14 -20.92
N LYS A 338 10.85 15.12 -21.74
CA LYS A 338 10.10 15.28 -22.99
C LYS A 338 8.60 15.22 -22.70
N ALA A 339 7.89 16.27 -23.10
CA ALA A 339 6.44 16.34 -22.94
C ALA A 339 5.71 15.51 -24.02
N TRP A 340 4.72 14.74 -23.58
CA TRP A 340 3.87 13.87 -24.38
C TRP A 340 2.39 14.25 -24.19
N PRO A 341 1.59 14.42 -25.25
CA PRO A 341 0.16 14.70 -25.13
C PRO A 341 -0.58 13.62 -24.33
N MET A 342 -1.53 14.05 -23.47
CA MET A 342 -2.38 13.19 -22.66
C MET A 342 -3.87 13.41 -22.97
N ALA A 343 -4.77 13.01 -22.09
CA ALA A 343 -6.20 13.03 -22.35
C ALA A 343 -6.80 14.45 -22.54
N ASP A 344 -6.13 15.52 -22.10
CA ASP A 344 -6.53 16.93 -22.26
C ASP A 344 -7.97 17.21 -21.77
N VAL A 345 -8.26 16.66 -20.58
CA VAL A 345 -9.50 16.90 -19.81
C VAL A 345 -9.29 18.05 -18.83
N LEU A 346 -8.10 18.12 -18.24
CA LEU A 346 -7.70 19.11 -17.24
C LEU A 346 -6.69 20.12 -17.84
N PRO A 347 -6.66 21.37 -17.36
CA PRO A 347 -5.84 22.43 -17.95
C PRO A 347 -4.34 22.33 -17.62
N GLY A 348 -3.91 21.39 -16.77
CA GLY A 348 -2.52 21.25 -16.32
C GLY A 348 -1.65 20.43 -17.25
N ASP A 349 -0.34 20.71 -17.20
CA ASP A 349 0.72 19.90 -17.78
C ASP A 349 1.48 19.21 -16.64
N GLY A 350 1.71 17.91 -16.75
CA GLY A 350 2.52 17.14 -15.83
C GLY A 350 4.01 17.43 -16.07
N ILE A 351 4.70 17.97 -15.10
CA ILE A 351 6.09 18.41 -15.20
C ILE A 351 7.00 17.64 -14.24
N ARG A 352 8.20 17.31 -14.71
CA ARG A 352 9.24 16.68 -13.88
C ARG A 352 9.92 17.74 -13.01
N VAL A 353 9.85 17.59 -11.69
CA VAL A 353 10.46 18.56 -10.75
C VAL A 353 11.86 18.14 -10.30
N GLY A 354 12.24 16.88 -10.49
CA GLY A 354 13.57 16.36 -10.11
C GLY A 354 13.79 16.20 -8.59
N ARG A 355 12.77 16.46 -7.80
CA ARG A 355 12.76 16.26 -6.33
C ARG A 355 11.39 15.78 -5.90
N LEU A 356 11.31 15.23 -4.69
CA LEU A 356 10.03 14.90 -4.08
C LEU A 356 9.24 16.20 -3.82
N VAL A 357 8.05 16.33 -4.42
CA VAL A 357 7.23 17.56 -4.34
C VAL A 357 6.47 17.58 -3.04
N ARG A 358 5.70 16.52 -2.79
CA ARG A 358 4.94 16.30 -1.55
C ARG A 358 5.11 14.87 -1.11
N PHE A 359 5.15 14.69 0.20
CA PHE A 359 5.36 13.38 0.79
C PHE A 359 4.67 13.24 2.13
N GLY A 360 3.94 12.15 2.28
CA GLY A 360 3.40 11.64 3.53
C GLY A 360 1.94 12.00 3.75
N TYR A 361 1.51 11.86 4.97
CA TYR A 361 0.13 12.05 5.41
C TYR A 361 -0.26 13.53 5.51
N ALA A 362 -1.51 13.81 5.14
CA ALA A 362 -2.16 15.10 5.35
C ALA A 362 -3.67 14.88 5.57
N GLU A 363 -4.36 15.92 6.01
CA GLU A 363 -5.82 15.97 6.07
C GLU A 363 -6.32 16.88 4.95
N MET A 364 -7.26 16.41 4.14
CA MET A 364 -7.83 17.14 3.01
C MET A 364 -9.27 17.49 3.31
N THR A 365 -9.59 18.79 3.25
CA THR A 365 -10.93 19.33 3.51
C THR A 365 -11.55 19.85 2.22
N ALA A 366 -12.76 19.41 1.91
CA ALA A 366 -13.54 19.86 0.76
C ALA A 366 -14.11 21.26 0.97
N LYS A 367 -13.98 22.16 -0.03
CA LYS A 367 -14.51 23.52 0.04
C LYS A 367 -15.99 23.62 -0.36
N ALA A 368 -16.50 22.67 -1.13
CA ALA A 368 -17.86 22.62 -1.63
C ALA A 368 -18.35 21.19 -1.76
N ASP A 369 -19.64 21.02 -1.92
CA ASP A 369 -20.26 19.74 -2.27
C ASP A 369 -19.78 19.28 -3.65
N SER A 370 -19.55 17.97 -3.79
CA SER A 370 -19.12 17.34 -5.04
C SER A 370 -19.61 15.90 -5.12
N MET A 371 -19.22 15.18 -6.17
CA MET A 371 -19.54 13.75 -6.33
C MET A 371 -19.16 12.93 -5.10
N LEU A 372 -17.98 13.14 -4.56
CA LEU A 372 -17.42 12.31 -3.48
C LEU A 372 -17.49 12.97 -2.10
N PHE A 373 -17.57 14.30 -2.00
CA PHE A 373 -17.39 15.02 -0.75
C PHE A 373 -18.53 15.99 -0.48
N CYS A 374 -18.87 16.15 0.79
CA CYS A 374 -19.69 17.26 1.26
C CYS A 374 -18.79 18.44 1.65
N ALA A 375 -19.33 19.67 1.55
CA ALA A 375 -18.62 20.88 1.98
C ALA A 375 -18.18 20.77 3.45
N GLY A 376 -16.94 21.09 3.73
CA GLY A 376 -16.33 20.99 5.05
C GLY A 376 -15.94 19.57 5.50
N GLU A 377 -16.23 18.55 4.72
CA GLU A 377 -15.82 17.17 5.02
C GLU A 377 -14.29 17.04 4.92
N THR A 378 -13.68 16.44 5.93
CA THR A 378 -12.24 16.22 6.00
C THR A 378 -11.93 14.73 5.98
N LEU A 379 -10.98 14.33 5.13
CA LEU A 379 -10.48 12.96 5.05
C LEU A 379 -8.95 12.93 5.16
N PRO A 380 -8.38 11.91 5.81
CA PRO A 380 -6.97 11.64 5.77
C PRO A 380 -6.56 11.17 4.38
N ILE A 381 -5.42 11.67 3.91
CA ILE A 381 -4.86 11.39 2.60
C ILE A 381 -3.37 11.08 2.71
N HIS A 382 -2.83 10.50 1.64
CA HIS A 382 -1.41 10.34 1.45
C HIS A 382 -0.99 10.90 0.09
N GLU A 383 0.13 11.65 0.03
CA GLU A 383 0.76 12.06 -1.22
C GLU A 383 2.21 11.57 -1.28
N PHE A 384 2.61 11.11 -2.46
CA PHE A 384 3.99 10.74 -2.77
C PHE A 384 4.23 10.88 -4.27
N HIS A 385 4.83 12.00 -4.71
CA HIS A 385 5.07 12.21 -6.14
C HIS A 385 6.32 13.07 -6.40
N HIS A 386 7.01 12.75 -7.50
CA HIS A 386 8.18 13.45 -8.02
C HIS A 386 7.84 14.36 -9.21
N TRP A 387 6.68 14.15 -9.84
CA TRP A 387 6.10 15.04 -10.84
C TRP A 387 5.13 16.00 -10.17
N ASP A 388 4.96 17.17 -10.75
CA ASP A 388 3.95 18.13 -10.34
C ASP A 388 3.05 18.46 -11.54
N SER A 389 2.02 19.26 -11.34
CA SER A 389 1.19 19.78 -12.40
C SER A 389 1.24 21.30 -12.42
N THR A 390 1.18 21.91 -13.59
CA THR A 390 1.06 23.36 -13.74
C THR A 390 -0.31 23.89 -13.26
N ALA A 391 -1.29 22.98 -13.03
CA ALA A 391 -2.60 23.29 -12.47
C ALA A 391 -3.04 22.15 -11.52
N ASN A 392 -2.99 22.40 -10.23
CA ASN A 392 -3.29 21.42 -9.16
C ASN A 392 -4.74 21.47 -8.66
N GLY A 393 -5.55 22.39 -9.19
CA GLY A 393 -6.92 22.61 -8.71
C GLY A 393 -7.01 23.32 -7.36
N THR A 394 -8.23 23.67 -6.96
CA THR A 394 -8.49 24.46 -5.74
C THR A 394 -9.73 23.98 -4.99
N ALA A 395 -10.27 22.80 -5.33
CA ALA A 395 -11.51 22.29 -4.72
C ALA A 395 -11.34 21.89 -3.25
N PHE A 396 -10.08 21.66 -2.83
CA PHE A 396 -9.74 21.21 -1.48
C PHE A 396 -8.61 22.04 -0.89
N THR A 397 -8.55 22.05 0.44
CA THR A 397 -7.37 22.47 1.19
C THR A 397 -6.78 21.26 1.89
N ALA A 398 -5.52 20.93 1.59
CA ALA A 398 -4.77 19.88 2.28
C ALA A 398 -3.87 20.52 3.35
N CYS A 399 -3.82 19.89 4.54
CA CYS A 399 -3.08 20.35 5.71
C CYS A 399 -2.21 19.22 6.28
N LYS A 400 -0.90 19.38 6.26
CA LYS A 400 0.07 18.47 6.91
C LYS A 400 0.48 18.96 8.28
N SER A 401 0.51 20.28 8.47
CA SER A 401 0.78 20.95 9.74
C SER A 401 0.27 22.39 9.65
N GLU A 402 0.24 23.11 10.77
CA GLU A 402 -0.12 24.54 10.79
C GLU A 402 0.67 25.39 9.78
N LYS A 403 1.91 25.00 9.49
CA LYS A 403 2.82 25.72 8.58
C LYS A 403 2.82 25.17 7.15
N MET A 404 2.18 24.03 6.89
CA MET A 404 2.21 23.39 5.59
C MET A 404 0.78 23.04 5.15
N GLN A 405 0.22 23.97 4.37
CA GLN A 405 -1.10 23.85 3.75
C GLN A 405 -0.99 24.16 2.27
N TRP A 406 -1.83 23.56 1.45
CA TRP A 406 -1.89 23.83 0.02
C TRP A 406 -3.30 23.57 -0.53
N GLU A 407 -3.61 24.23 -1.63
CA GLU A 407 -4.81 23.94 -2.39
C GLU A 407 -4.54 22.81 -3.37
N CYS A 408 -5.53 21.95 -3.59
CA CYS A 408 -5.41 20.81 -4.50
C CYS A 408 -6.76 20.33 -5.01
N GLY A 409 -6.70 19.51 -6.04
CA GLY A 409 -7.81 18.77 -6.61
C GLY A 409 -8.83 19.61 -7.37
N PHE A 410 -9.43 18.94 -8.34
CA PHE A 410 -10.59 19.37 -9.11
C PHE A 410 -11.76 18.50 -8.67
N ALA A 411 -12.92 19.10 -8.44
CA ALA A 411 -14.13 18.36 -8.08
C ALA A 411 -15.38 19.09 -8.55
N ASN A 412 -16.38 18.32 -8.96
CA ASN A 412 -17.72 18.77 -9.26
C ASN A 412 -18.73 17.63 -9.00
N GLU A 413 -19.95 17.74 -9.50
CA GLU A 413 -21.03 16.77 -9.31
C GLU A 413 -20.75 15.36 -9.91
N ASN A 414 -19.82 15.24 -10.88
CA ASN A 414 -19.48 13.99 -11.55
C ASN A 414 -17.96 13.71 -11.59
N PHE A 415 -17.15 14.49 -10.87
CA PHE A 415 -15.72 14.44 -11.07
C PHE A 415 -14.93 14.66 -9.79
N TYR A 416 -13.85 13.90 -9.61
CA TYR A 416 -12.74 14.14 -8.70
C TYR A 416 -11.42 13.82 -9.38
N ALA A 417 -10.43 14.73 -9.31
CA ALA A 417 -9.06 14.44 -9.72
C ALA A 417 -8.05 15.28 -8.93
N GLY A 418 -6.95 14.65 -8.51
CA GLY A 418 -5.87 15.30 -7.77
C GLY A 418 -4.71 14.36 -7.45
N PHE A 419 -3.64 14.92 -6.88
CA PHE A 419 -2.52 14.11 -6.38
C PHE A 419 -2.85 13.27 -5.13
N PRO A 420 -3.74 13.73 -4.21
CA PRO A 420 -4.07 12.94 -3.04
C PRO A 420 -4.55 11.54 -3.38
N HIS A 421 -3.93 10.54 -2.73
CA HIS A 421 -4.42 9.18 -2.71
C HIS A 421 -5.45 9.03 -1.59
N LEU A 422 -6.62 8.51 -1.95
CA LEU A 422 -7.73 8.28 -1.04
C LEU A 422 -7.76 6.82 -0.60
N TYR A 423 -7.95 6.58 0.68
CA TYR A 423 -8.23 5.24 1.20
C TYR A 423 -9.73 5.10 1.40
N TRP A 424 -10.40 4.32 0.55
CA TRP A 424 -11.86 4.32 0.45
C TRP A 424 -12.54 3.39 1.46
N ALA A 425 -11.83 2.37 1.97
CA ALA A 425 -12.40 1.43 2.92
C ALA A 425 -12.82 2.15 4.22
N GLY A 426 -14.05 1.90 4.66
CA GLY A 426 -14.61 2.51 5.87
C GLY A 426 -15.04 3.97 5.71
N THR A 427 -15.05 4.51 4.50
CA THR A 427 -15.51 5.86 4.18
C THR A 427 -16.83 5.84 3.40
N PRO A 428 -17.54 6.97 3.26
CA PRO A 428 -18.73 7.03 2.42
C PRO A 428 -18.42 7.08 0.91
N LEU A 429 -17.16 7.20 0.50
CA LEU A 429 -16.75 7.41 -0.90
C LEU A 429 -17.24 6.32 -1.86
N PRO A 430 -17.09 5.00 -1.55
CA PRO A 430 -17.55 3.94 -2.45
C PRO A 430 -19.05 4.07 -2.77
N GLY A 431 -19.87 4.26 -1.74
CA GLY A 431 -21.31 4.40 -1.91
C GLY A 431 -21.72 5.67 -2.67
N ARG A 432 -20.98 6.77 -2.49
CA ARG A 432 -21.24 8.02 -3.24
C ARG A 432 -20.89 7.85 -4.71
N PHE A 433 -19.74 7.25 -5.02
CA PHE A 433 -19.31 7.00 -6.39
C PHE A 433 -20.24 6.04 -7.12
N VAL A 434 -20.59 4.91 -6.49
CA VAL A 434 -21.54 3.94 -7.06
C VAL A 434 -22.89 4.58 -7.36
N ARG A 435 -23.45 5.37 -6.43
CA ARG A 435 -24.71 6.11 -6.68
C ARG A 435 -24.61 7.12 -7.83
N ALA A 436 -23.46 7.79 -7.99
CA ALA A 436 -23.24 8.69 -9.13
C ALA A 436 -23.23 7.90 -10.43
N ALA A 437 -22.50 6.77 -10.45
CA ALA A 437 -22.43 5.86 -11.59
C ALA A 437 -23.80 5.28 -11.99
N GLU A 438 -24.63 4.90 -11.02
CA GLU A 438 -26.00 4.42 -11.25
C GLU A 438 -26.90 5.51 -11.87
N ARG A 439 -26.81 6.75 -11.35
CA ARG A 439 -27.58 7.88 -11.94
C ARG A 439 -27.21 8.09 -13.39
N TYR A 440 -25.90 8.11 -13.69
CA TYR A 440 -25.41 8.28 -15.05
C TYR A 440 -25.87 7.16 -15.98
N SER A 441 -25.81 5.91 -15.55
CA SER A 441 -26.26 4.76 -16.36
C SER A 441 -27.74 4.85 -16.69
N LYS A 442 -28.59 5.31 -15.75
CA LYS A 442 -30.04 5.49 -15.97
C LYS A 442 -30.39 6.63 -16.95
N THR A 443 -29.50 7.59 -17.16
CA THR A 443 -29.73 8.68 -18.13
C THR A 443 -29.35 8.29 -19.56
N LYS A 444 -28.63 7.19 -19.74
CA LYS A 444 -28.17 6.70 -21.05
C LYS A 444 -28.96 5.49 -21.58
N GLY A 445 -29.74 4.82 -20.74
CA GLY A 445 -30.66 3.74 -21.12
C GLY A 445 -32.08 4.25 -21.23
#